data_1e268a23d72b2be5b11471e20160ec8e
#
_entry.id   1e268a23d72b2be5b11471e20160ec8e
#
_cell.length_a   1.000
_cell.length_b   1.000
_cell.length_c   1.000
_cell.angle_alpha   90.00
_cell.angle_beta   90.00
_cell.angle_gamma   90.00
#
_symmetry.space_group_name_H-M   'P 1'
#
loop_
_entity.id
_entity.type
_entity.pdbx_description
1 polymer ?
#
loop_
_entity_poly.entity_id
_entity_poly.type
_entity_poly.pdbx_seq_one_letter_code
_entity_poly.pdbx_strand_id
1 'polypeptide(L)'
;MKGRIYFFIAALAIALCLCSCTKDASRTDTENIATGSPHTAVPTWLELPETSSEDGFDLFLHAGSLNGKKIRNWSCYWDYGNLVSIWVAYPLYKDIYTGASRTDEWGYDPNLPADKQQNVSGSYKEGNNGWYDRAQLLPSADRSSYELNATTFYGTNIVPMNQDFYGGLWTDLASKVRSWAGRSDTCYVVTGCITKDAGYYVVDRSNARITVPKAFFKAVLRYSSGEGGYCAAAFLFDHEEYSQSGRSSLKINKSMSMSVKALETVLGYKLFVNLGSVIGEDMAAAVKSENPQNNNWWWR
;
A
#
# COMPACT_ATOMS: atom_id res chain seq x y z
N MET A 1 -61.77 -45.86 21.33
CA MET A 1 -61.25 -44.99 20.29
C MET A 1 -59.87 -44.49 20.71
N LYS A 2 -58.81 -45.00 20.08
CA LYS A 2 -57.42 -44.70 20.46
C LYS A 2 -56.85 -43.60 19.48
N GLY A 3 -56.63 -42.39 19.97
CA GLY A 3 -56.00 -41.30 19.21
C GLY A 3 -54.49 -41.48 19.25
N ARG A 4 -53.88 -41.62 18.10
CA ARG A 4 -52.42 -41.61 17.92
C ARG A 4 -51.94 -40.15 17.77
N ILE A 5 -51.10 -39.71 18.71
CA ILE A 5 -50.38 -38.44 18.65
C ILE A 5 -49.11 -38.68 17.84
N TYR A 6 -48.95 -37.99 16.71
CA TYR A 6 -47.70 -37.96 15.94
C TYR A 6 -46.82 -36.82 16.46
N PHE A 7 -45.66 -37.14 17.03
CA PHE A 7 -44.61 -36.22 17.33
C PHE A 7 -43.82 -35.96 16.04
N PHE A 8 -43.87 -34.73 15.53
CA PHE A 8 -42.96 -34.27 14.52
C PHE A 8 -41.65 -33.84 15.23
N ILE A 9 -40.58 -34.63 15.03
CA ILE A 9 -39.22 -34.23 15.40
C ILE A 9 -38.69 -33.37 14.27
N ALA A 10 -38.65 -32.05 14.48
CA ALA A 10 -37.92 -31.14 13.61
C ALA A 10 -36.43 -31.32 13.84
N ALA A 11 -35.74 -31.97 12.92
CA ALA A 11 -34.28 -32.03 12.91
C ALA A 11 -33.72 -30.65 12.55
N LEU A 12 -33.21 -29.94 13.56
CA LEU A 12 -32.47 -28.72 13.38
C LEU A 12 -31.07 -29.07 12.84
N ALA A 13 -30.89 -28.96 11.54
CA ALA A 13 -29.58 -29.10 10.92
C ALA A 13 -28.74 -27.87 11.32
N ILE A 14 -27.89 -28.03 12.32
CA ILE A 14 -26.83 -27.09 12.64
C ILE A 14 -25.79 -27.22 11.52
N ALA A 15 -25.82 -26.32 10.57
CA ALA A 15 -24.73 -26.14 9.64
C ALA A 15 -23.52 -25.64 10.44
N LEU A 16 -22.64 -26.55 10.82
CA LEU A 16 -21.29 -26.22 11.27
C LEU A 16 -20.57 -25.62 10.05
N CYS A 17 -20.57 -24.30 9.96
CA CYS A 17 -19.59 -23.58 9.16
C CYS A 17 -18.23 -23.97 9.74
N LEU A 18 -17.61 -24.98 9.15
CA LEU A 18 -16.17 -25.21 9.29
C LEU A 18 -15.49 -23.95 8.68
N CYS A 19 -15.27 -22.96 9.52
CA CYS A 19 -14.36 -21.88 9.21
C CYS A 19 -12.99 -22.54 9.02
N SER A 20 -12.69 -22.93 7.78
CA SER A 20 -11.36 -23.34 7.39
C SER A 20 -10.47 -22.15 7.72
N CYS A 21 -9.62 -22.29 8.73
CA CYS A 21 -8.51 -21.39 8.97
C CYS A 21 -7.60 -21.47 7.73
N THR A 22 -7.91 -20.70 6.71
CA THR A 22 -6.98 -20.45 5.65
C THR A 22 -5.81 -19.71 6.29
N LYS A 23 -4.72 -20.43 6.51
CA LYS A 23 -3.43 -19.81 6.82
C LYS A 23 -3.24 -18.71 5.80
N ASP A 24 -2.74 -17.55 6.23
CA ASP A 24 -2.41 -16.45 5.34
C ASP A 24 -1.35 -16.91 4.32
N ALA A 25 -1.78 -17.64 3.29
CA ALA A 25 -0.94 -18.25 2.27
C ALA A 25 -0.18 -17.18 1.47
N SER A 26 -0.71 -15.95 1.47
CA SER A 26 -0.11 -14.85 0.72
C SER A 26 1.19 -14.30 1.34
N ARG A 27 1.48 -14.65 2.60
CA ARG A 27 2.64 -14.13 3.33
C ARG A 27 3.96 -14.80 2.92
N THR A 28 3.94 -15.99 2.34
CA THR A 28 5.12 -16.85 2.08
C THR A 28 5.34 -17.22 0.63
N ASP A 29 4.52 -16.74 -0.32
CA ASP A 29 4.71 -17.07 -1.75
C ASP A 29 5.93 -16.35 -2.31
N THR A 30 7.09 -16.99 -2.15
CA THR A 30 8.37 -16.55 -2.68
C THR A 30 8.77 -17.31 -3.95
N GLU A 31 7.95 -18.28 -4.37
CA GLU A 31 8.22 -19.06 -5.56
C GLU A 31 8.03 -18.18 -6.80
N ASN A 32 9.13 -17.87 -7.48
CA ASN A 32 9.24 -17.14 -8.75
C ASN A 32 9.18 -15.60 -8.72
N ILE A 33 9.71 -14.95 -7.69
CA ILE A 33 10.01 -13.51 -7.82
C ILE A 33 11.28 -13.40 -8.69
N ALA A 34 11.09 -13.32 -10.02
CA ALA A 34 12.15 -12.89 -10.91
C ALA A 34 12.35 -11.38 -10.72
N THR A 35 13.54 -10.97 -10.32
CA THR A 35 13.94 -9.57 -10.30
C THR A 35 14.59 -9.25 -11.65
N GLY A 36 14.32 -8.09 -12.24
CA GLY A 36 15.14 -7.59 -13.34
C GLY A 36 14.47 -7.34 -14.69
N SER A 37 13.14 -7.47 -14.82
CA SER A 37 12.40 -7.11 -16.03
C SER A 37 10.95 -6.80 -15.69
N PRO A 38 10.23 -6.03 -16.52
CA PRO A 38 8.79 -5.87 -16.34
C PRO A 38 8.11 -7.23 -16.28
N HIS A 39 7.23 -7.42 -15.31
CA HIS A 39 6.55 -8.69 -15.14
C HIS A 39 5.34 -8.78 -16.06
N THR A 40 5.33 -9.76 -16.95
CA THR A 40 4.19 -10.09 -17.82
C THR A 40 3.12 -10.91 -17.09
N ALA A 41 3.49 -11.65 -16.03
CA ALA A 41 2.56 -12.38 -15.17
C ALA A 41 2.40 -11.66 -13.85
N VAL A 42 1.18 -11.19 -13.55
CA VAL A 42 0.84 -10.51 -12.29
C VAL A 42 0.63 -11.55 -11.20
N PRO A 43 1.35 -11.48 -10.06
CA PRO A 43 1.13 -12.37 -8.94
C PRO A 43 -0.27 -12.22 -8.32
N THR A 44 -0.71 -13.22 -7.56
CA THR A 44 -2.00 -13.21 -6.85
C THR A 44 -1.91 -12.62 -5.43
N TRP A 45 -0.97 -11.72 -5.18
CA TRP A 45 -0.78 -11.10 -3.87
C TRP A 45 -1.90 -10.13 -3.52
N LEU A 46 -2.32 -10.15 -2.25
CA LEU A 46 -3.49 -9.37 -1.79
C LEU A 46 -3.29 -7.86 -1.84
N GLU A 47 -2.06 -7.38 -1.72
CA GLU A 47 -1.75 -5.95 -1.81
C GLU A 47 -1.86 -5.37 -3.22
N LEU A 48 -1.87 -6.19 -4.27
CA LEU A 48 -1.78 -5.69 -5.64
C LEU A 48 -3.07 -4.99 -6.10
N PRO A 49 -2.93 -3.77 -6.66
CA PRO A 49 -3.97 -3.13 -7.45
C PRO A 49 -4.10 -3.72 -8.85
N GLU A 50 -5.12 -3.29 -9.56
CA GLU A 50 -5.30 -3.52 -10.99
C GLU A 50 -4.12 -2.92 -11.79
N THR A 51 -3.68 -3.66 -12.81
CA THR A 51 -2.70 -3.21 -13.80
C THR A 51 -3.29 -3.39 -15.19
N SER A 52 -2.88 -2.56 -16.15
CA SER A 52 -3.30 -2.65 -17.54
C SER A 52 -2.08 -2.67 -18.46
N SER A 53 -2.12 -3.46 -19.52
CA SER A 53 -1.10 -3.41 -20.57
C SER A 53 -1.25 -2.23 -21.52
N GLU A 54 -2.34 -1.48 -21.41
CA GLU A 54 -2.70 -0.40 -22.34
C GLU A 54 -2.26 0.99 -21.84
N ASP A 55 -1.98 1.15 -20.55
CA ASP A 55 -1.63 2.44 -19.95
C ASP A 55 -0.15 2.83 -20.10
N GLY A 56 0.69 1.93 -20.60
CA GLY A 56 2.11 2.20 -20.85
C GLY A 56 2.97 2.22 -19.58
N PHE A 57 2.46 1.66 -18.49
CA PHE A 57 3.18 1.50 -17.23
C PHE A 57 3.69 0.07 -17.06
N ASP A 58 4.75 -0.10 -16.29
CA ASP A 58 5.33 -1.41 -16.01
C ASP A 58 5.28 -1.79 -14.53
N LEU A 59 4.98 -3.08 -14.29
CA LEU A 59 4.99 -3.67 -12.96
C LEU A 59 6.39 -4.20 -12.63
N PHE A 60 6.98 -3.71 -11.53
CA PHE A 60 8.24 -4.24 -10.98
C PHE A 60 8.01 -4.85 -9.60
N LEU A 61 8.67 -5.98 -9.36
CA LEU A 61 8.58 -6.73 -8.12
C LEU A 61 9.95 -6.75 -7.43
N HIS A 62 9.96 -6.48 -6.13
CA HIS A 62 11.16 -6.50 -5.31
C HIS A 62 11.05 -7.58 -4.24
N ALA A 63 12.13 -8.31 -4.06
CA ALA A 63 12.29 -9.32 -3.02
C ALA A 63 13.54 -9.03 -2.22
N GLY A 64 13.64 -9.64 -1.06
CA GLY A 64 14.83 -9.58 -0.23
C GLY A 64 14.77 -10.66 0.86
N SER A 65 15.69 -10.61 1.81
CA SER A 65 15.81 -11.61 2.87
C SER A 65 15.39 -11.05 4.22
N LEU A 66 14.57 -11.81 4.93
CA LEU A 66 14.24 -11.58 6.33
C LEU A 66 14.53 -12.86 7.13
N ASN A 67 15.41 -12.78 8.12
CA ASN A 67 15.81 -13.92 8.93
C ASN A 67 16.28 -15.14 8.10
N GLY A 68 17.04 -14.87 7.02
CA GLY A 68 17.59 -15.90 6.12
C GLY A 68 16.58 -16.51 5.15
N LYS A 69 15.33 -16.02 5.12
CA LYS A 69 14.29 -16.46 4.17
C LYS A 69 14.06 -15.37 3.13
N LYS A 70 14.05 -15.75 1.86
CA LYS A 70 13.64 -14.86 0.77
C LYS A 70 12.14 -14.59 0.91
N ILE A 71 11.76 -13.32 0.89
CA ILE A 71 10.37 -12.87 0.94
C ILE A 71 10.11 -11.82 -0.13
N ARG A 72 8.84 -11.64 -0.51
CA ARG A 72 8.44 -10.47 -1.30
C ARG A 72 8.60 -9.22 -0.43
N ASN A 73 9.13 -8.17 -1.01
CA ASN A 73 9.35 -6.92 -0.30
C ASN A 73 8.25 -5.91 -0.65
N TRP A 74 8.20 -5.49 -1.90
CA TRP A 74 7.21 -4.55 -2.42
C TRP A 74 7.13 -4.64 -3.93
N SER A 75 6.07 -4.06 -4.48
CA SER A 75 5.84 -3.94 -5.91
C SER A 75 5.55 -2.50 -6.26
N CYS A 76 5.90 -2.07 -7.46
CA CYS A 76 5.53 -0.75 -7.96
C CYS A 76 5.01 -0.82 -9.40
N TYR A 77 4.17 0.15 -9.73
CA TYR A 77 3.64 0.36 -11.07
C TYR A 77 4.18 1.69 -11.59
N TRP A 78 5.17 1.58 -12.46
CA TRP A 78 6.04 2.68 -12.84
C TRP A 78 5.52 3.43 -14.07
N ASP A 79 5.41 4.75 -13.94
CA ASP A 79 5.08 5.67 -15.03
C ASP A 79 6.35 6.33 -15.57
N TYR A 80 6.74 5.93 -16.78
CA TYR A 80 7.92 6.47 -17.46
C TYR A 80 7.77 7.92 -17.89
N GLY A 81 6.54 8.39 -18.13
CA GLY A 81 6.27 9.75 -18.57
C GLY A 81 6.42 10.76 -17.44
N ASN A 82 6.06 10.38 -16.24
CA ASN A 82 6.11 11.21 -15.05
C ASN A 82 7.33 10.92 -14.15
N LEU A 83 8.05 9.82 -14.40
CA LEU A 83 9.17 9.31 -13.60
C LEU A 83 8.82 9.12 -12.11
N VAL A 84 7.64 8.62 -11.83
CA VAL A 84 7.16 8.25 -10.49
C VAL A 84 6.33 6.96 -10.56
N SER A 85 6.23 6.23 -9.47
CA SER A 85 5.29 5.12 -9.37
C SER A 85 3.87 5.63 -9.11
N ILE A 86 2.92 5.16 -9.91
CA ILE A 86 1.49 5.41 -9.70
C ILE A 86 1.05 4.83 -8.36
N TRP A 87 1.57 3.65 -8.03
CA TRP A 87 1.43 3.06 -6.72
C TRP A 87 2.63 2.17 -6.36
N VAL A 88 2.83 2.00 -5.06
CA VAL A 88 3.70 1.01 -4.43
C VAL A 88 2.82 0.18 -3.49
N ALA A 89 2.93 -1.14 -3.59
CA ALA A 89 2.13 -2.10 -2.82
C ALA A 89 3.02 -3.06 -2.03
N TYR A 90 2.68 -3.33 -0.78
CA TYR A 90 3.52 -4.13 0.10
C TYR A 90 2.77 -4.74 1.28
N PRO A 91 3.17 -5.94 1.77
CA PRO A 91 2.72 -6.47 3.04
C PRO A 91 3.45 -5.78 4.19
N LEU A 92 2.74 -5.55 5.30
CA LEU A 92 3.27 -4.96 6.52
C LEU A 92 2.79 -5.77 7.74
N TYR A 93 3.73 -6.29 8.52
CA TYR A 93 3.48 -7.08 9.71
C TYR A 93 4.63 -6.90 10.70
N LYS A 94 4.42 -7.27 11.96
CA LYS A 94 5.34 -6.95 13.07
C LYS A 94 6.80 -7.31 12.77
N ASP A 95 7.07 -8.51 12.28
CA ASP A 95 8.45 -8.99 12.09
C ASP A 95 9.18 -8.27 10.95
N ILE A 96 8.45 -7.77 9.92
CA ILE A 96 9.08 -7.12 8.76
C ILE A 96 9.57 -5.70 9.07
N TYR A 97 9.03 -5.04 10.11
CA TYR A 97 9.42 -3.68 10.47
C TYR A 97 10.10 -3.55 11.84
N THR A 98 10.00 -4.54 12.74
CA THR A 98 10.58 -4.45 14.08
C THR A 98 12.11 -4.42 14.01
N GLY A 99 12.72 -3.38 14.57
CA GLY A 99 14.15 -3.16 14.51
C GLY A 99 14.64 -2.48 13.24
N ALA A 100 13.75 -1.85 12.47
CA ALA A 100 14.11 -1.11 11.27
C ALA A 100 15.21 -0.06 11.56
N SER A 101 16.25 -0.07 10.73
CA SER A 101 17.34 0.89 10.76
C SER A 101 17.50 1.48 9.36
N ARG A 102 17.48 2.80 9.27
CA ARG A 102 17.58 3.52 8.01
C ARG A 102 18.97 3.30 7.38
N THR A 103 19.02 2.85 6.11
CA THR A 103 20.27 2.56 5.41
C THR A 103 20.79 3.73 4.57
N ASP A 104 19.88 4.62 4.13
CA ASP A 104 20.18 5.76 3.22
C ASP A 104 20.87 5.37 1.90
N GLU A 105 20.58 4.15 1.39
CA GLU A 105 21.12 3.60 0.13
C GLU A 105 20.46 4.20 -1.11
N TRP A 106 20.48 5.53 -1.22
CA TRP A 106 19.87 6.27 -2.32
C TRP A 106 20.49 5.90 -3.67
N GLY A 107 19.69 5.33 -4.57
CA GLY A 107 20.19 4.86 -5.85
C GLY A 107 19.13 4.53 -6.88
N TYR A 108 19.61 4.10 -8.02
CA TYR A 108 18.77 3.57 -9.07
C TYR A 108 18.22 2.19 -8.70
N ASP A 109 16.98 1.94 -9.11
CA ASP A 109 16.41 0.59 -9.10
C ASP A 109 17.12 -0.26 -10.18
N PRO A 110 17.76 -1.37 -9.82
CA PRO A 110 18.47 -2.20 -10.78
C PRO A 110 17.56 -2.90 -11.80
N ASN A 111 16.23 -2.87 -11.57
CA ASN A 111 15.26 -3.45 -12.49
C ASN A 111 15.01 -2.58 -13.74
N LEU A 112 15.44 -1.31 -13.73
CA LEU A 112 15.26 -0.36 -14.83
C LEU A 112 16.60 0.24 -15.28
N PRO A 113 16.73 0.60 -16.57
CA PRO A 113 17.84 1.43 -17.03
C PRO A 113 17.87 2.77 -16.31
N ALA A 114 19.07 3.29 -16.02
CA ALA A 114 19.25 4.55 -15.29
C ALA A 114 18.62 5.78 -15.97
N ASP A 115 18.53 5.76 -17.31
CA ASP A 115 17.91 6.84 -18.11
C ASP A 115 16.37 6.74 -18.14
N LYS A 116 15.78 5.70 -17.55
CA LYS A 116 14.34 5.46 -17.47
C LYS A 116 13.76 5.69 -16.07
N GLN A 117 14.54 6.21 -15.16
CA GLN A 117 14.13 6.48 -13.79
C GLN A 117 14.79 7.75 -13.26
N GLN A 118 14.30 8.25 -12.14
CA GLN A 118 14.84 9.45 -11.51
C GLN A 118 16.16 9.16 -10.79
N ASN A 119 17.07 10.13 -10.79
CA ASN A 119 18.30 10.11 -10.03
C ASN A 119 18.09 10.69 -8.63
N VAL A 120 17.98 9.82 -7.65
CA VAL A 120 17.72 10.18 -6.26
C VAL A 120 18.98 10.30 -5.39
N SER A 121 20.18 10.29 -5.97
CA SER A 121 21.46 10.42 -5.23
C SER A 121 21.62 11.74 -4.48
N GLY A 122 20.80 12.74 -4.77
CA GLY A 122 20.76 14.03 -4.09
C GLY A 122 19.37 14.62 -4.10
N SER A 123 19.19 15.72 -3.36
CA SER A 123 17.93 16.48 -3.33
C SER A 123 17.53 16.96 -4.73
N TYR A 124 16.24 17.13 -4.95
CA TYR A 124 15.75 17.79 -6.15
C TYR A 124 16.29 19.22 -6.24
N LYS A 125 16.54 19.65 -7.45
CA LYS A 125 16.77 21.06 -7.71
C LYS A 125 15.43 21.77 -7.60
N GLU A 126 15.46 23.01 -7.12
CA GLU A 126 14.27 23.82 -6.97
C GLU A 126 13.47 23.84 -8.28
N GLY A 127 12.21 23.43 -8.17
CA GLY A 127 11.20 23.65 -9.19
C GLY A 127 10.59 25.04 -9.00
N ASN A 128 9.66 25.41 -9.86
CA ASN A 128 9.00 26.72 -9.83
C ASN A 128 7.97 26.90 -8.68
N ASN A 129 7.86 25.98 -7.73
CA ASN A 129 6.80 26.01 -6.71
C ASN A 129 7.22 25.47 -5.31
N GLY A 130 8.45 25.75 -4.86
CA GLY A 130 8.87 25.47 -3.49
C GLY A 130 9.76 24.24 -3.30
N TRP A 131 9.91 23.83 -2.06
CA TRP A 131 10.80 22.75 -1.66
C TRP A 131 10.08 21.42 -1.57
N TYR A 132 10.64 20.42 -2.22
CA TYR A 132 10.13 19.05 -2.21
C TYR A 132 11.18 18.09 -1.67
N ASP A 133 10.75 17.24 -0.76
CA ASP A 133 11.54 16.13 -0.26
C ASP A 133 11.47 14.93 -1.22
N ARG A 134 12.50 14.08 -1.17
CA ARG A 134 12.49 12.73 -1.76
C ARG A 134 11.69 11.83 -0.82
N ALA A 135 10.36 11.84 -0.96
CA ALA A 135 9.47 11.08 -0.09
C ALA A 135 9.38 9.62 -0.54
N GLN A 136 9.45 8.71 0.42
CA GLN A 136 9.27 7.28 0.19
C GLN A 136 7.79 6.92 0.22
N LEU A 137 7.28 6.23 -0.82
CA LEU A 137 5.94 5.65 -0.83
C LEU A 137 5.87 4.46 0.15
N LEU A 138 6.84 3.55 0.10
CA LEU A 138 7.11 2.58 1.16
C LEU A 138 8.16 3.18 2.11
N PRO A 139 7.81 3.52 3.35
CA PRO A 139 8.76 4.08 4.31
C PRO A 139 9.88 3.09 4.69
N SER A 140 11.12 3.56 4.79
CA SER A 140 12.24 2.74 5.28
C SER A 140 11.99 2.18 6.68
N ALA A 141 11.25 2.90 7.52
CA ALA A 141 10.83 2.44 8.84
C ALA A 141 9.91 1.19 8.82
N ASP A 142 9.42 0.78 7.66
CA ASP A 142 8.59 -0.40 7.48
C ASP A 142 9.40 -1.66 7.11
N ARG A 143 10.74 -1.57 7.07
CA ARG A 143 11.65 -2.66 6.69
C ARG A 143 12.82 -2.80 7.67
N SER A 144 12.93 -3.97 8.31
CA SER A 144 13.88 -4.21 9.41
C SER A 144 15.24 -4.74 8.96
N SER A 145 15.31 -5.57 7.91
CA SER A 145 16.60 -6.06 7.42
C SER A 145 17.26 -5.04 6.51
N TYR A 146 18.61 -5.03 6.47
CA TYR A 146 19.36 -4.15 5.59
C TYR A 146 18.93 -4.29 4.13
N GLU A 147 18.87 -5.53 3.63
CA GLU A 147 18.51 -5.83 2.24
C GLU A 147 17.11 -5.29 1.87
N LEU A 148 16.10 -5.49 2.72
CA LEU A 148 14.76 -4.98 2.49
C LEU A 148 14.72 -3.45 2.57
N ASN A 149 15.43 -2.86 3.55
CA ASN A 149 15.45 -1.44 3.80
C ASN A 149 16.16 -0.66 2.68
N ALA A 150 17.31 -1.16 2.20
CA ALA A 150 18.08 -0.51 1.13
C ALA A 150 17.25 -0.29 -0.13
N THR A 151 16.40 -1.23 -0.51
CA THR A 151 15.55 -1.09 -1.70
C THR A 151 14.48 0.00 -1.56
N THR A 152 14.14 0.44 -0.34
CA THR A 152 13.18 1.53 -0.14
C THR A 152 13.73 2.90 -0.59
N PHE A 153 15.03 2.99 -0.86
CA PHE A 153 15.72 4.18 -1.36
C PHE A 153 15.90 4.20 -2.88
N TYR A 154 15.35 3.22 -3.60
CA TYR A 154 15.35 3.20 -5.06
C TYR A 154 14.46 4.30 -5.64
N GLY A 155 14.88 4.90 -6.78
CA GLY A 155 14.14 5.93 -7.47
C GLY A 155 12.67 5.57 -7.74
N THR A 156 12.38 4.28 -7.97
CA THR A 156 11.02 3.78 -8.20
C THR A 156 10.10 3.83 -6.97
N ASN A 157 10.65 3.99 -5.77
CA ASN A 157 9.87 4.20 -4.53
C ASN A 157 9.77 5.66 -4.12
N ILE A 158 10.40 6.58 -4.84
CA ILE A 158 10.55 7.98 -4.44
C ILE A 158 9.63 8.88 -5.26
N VAL A 159 9.02 9.85 -4.59
CA VAL A 159 8.20 10.90 -5.22
C VAL A 159 8.53 12.26 -4.62
N PRO A 160 8.46 13.35 -5.40
CA PRO A 160 8.58 14.69 -4.84
C PRO A 160 7.34 15.02 -4.00
N MET A 161 7.54 15.35 -2.74
CA MET A 161 6.47 15.66 -1.79
C MET A 161 6.84 16.92 -1.00
N ASN A 162 5.87 17.83 -0.82
CA ASN A 162 6.04 19.02 0.00
C ASN A 162 6.55 18.66 1.39
N GLN A 163 7.54 19.38 1.91
CA GLN A 163 8.21 19.06 3.16
C GLN A 163 7.26 19.04 4.36
N ASP A 164 6.33 19.98 4.43
CA ASP A 164 5.41 20.09 5.56
C ASP A 164 4.35 18.99 5.52
N PHE A 165 3.84 18.66 4.34
CA PHE A 165 2.95 17.52 4.15
C PHE A 165 3.65 16.20 4.49
N TYR A 166 4.86 15.98 3.94
CA TYR A 166 5.65 14.75 4.18
C TYR A 166 6.01 14.57 5.65
N GLY A 167 6.62 15.60 6.27
CA GLY A 167 7.04 15.55 7.67
C GLY A 167 5.90 15.62 8.69
N GLY A 168 4.71 16.03 8.26
CA GLY A 168 3.50 16.18 9.07
C GLY A 168 2.51 15.02 8.88
N LEU A 169 1.43 15.30 8.18
CA LEU A 169 0.26 14.42 8.03
C LEU A 169 0.61 13.07 7.39
N TRP A 170 1.47 13.05 6.37
CA TRP A 170 1.86 11.82 5.68
C TRP A 170 2.66 10.86 6.57
N THR A 171 3.62 11.40 7.32
CA THR A 171 4.40 10.62 8.30
C THR A 171 3.53 10.12 9.46
N ASP A 172 2.56 10.92 9.92
CA ASP A 172 1.59 10.49 10.95
C ASP A 172 0.73 9.32 10.45
N LEU A 173 0.25 9.38 9.20
CA LEU A 173 -0.48 8.27 8.57
C LEU A 173 0.39 7.00 8.48
N ALA A 174 1.64 7.11 8.06
CA ALA A 174 2.55 5.97 7.99
C ALA A 174 2.77 5.33 9.38
N SER A 175 2.92 6.16 10.42
CA SER A 175 3.07 5.69 11.80
C SER A 175 1.81 5.00 12.31
N LYS A 176 0.63 5.49 11.93
CA LYS A 176 -0.66 4.89 12.27
C LYS A 176 -0.84 3.53 11.58
N VAL A 177 -0.50 3.43 10.30
CA VAL A 177 -0.53 2.15 9.56
C VAL A 177 0.39 1.11 10.20
N ARG A 178 1.60 1.49 10.63
CA ARG A 178 2.51 0.61 11.40
C ARG A 178 1.90 0.16 12.72
N SER A 179 1.22 1.06 13.43
CA SER A 179 0.50 0.71 14.66
C SER A 179 -0.62 -0.30 14.41
N TRP A 180 -1.36 -0.16 13.30
CA TRP A 180 -2.37 -1.14 12.90
C TRP A 180 -1.75 -2.49 12.55
N ALA A 181 -0.66 -2.51 11.79
CA ALA A 181 0.08 -3.74 11.48
C ALA A 181 0.61 -4.46 12.73
N GLY A 182 1.00 -3.71 13.77
CA GLY A 182 1.44 -4.27 15.05
C GLY A 182 0.33 -4.96 15.85
N ARG A 183 -0.94 -4.69 15.51
CA ARG A 183 -2.15 -5.27 16.16
C ARG A 183 -2.91 -6.24 15.24
N SER A 184 -2.32 -6.60 14.12
CA SER A 184 -2.91 -7.47 13.10
C SER A 184 -1.95 -8.60 12.77
N ASP A 185 -2.45 -9.63 12.10
CA ASP A 185 -1.56 -10.64 11.51
C ASP A 185 -0.80 -10.03 10.33
N THR A 186 -1.50 -9.30 9.47
CA THR A 186 -0.90 -8.56 8.33
C THR A 186 -1.78 -7.37 7.92
N CYS A 187 -1.14 -6.28 7.55
CA CYS A 187 -1.74 -5.23 6.74
C CYS A 187 -1.16 -5.31 5.32
N TYR A 188 -2.03 -5.27 4.32
CA TYR A 188 -1.68 -5.12 2.91
C TYR A 188 -1.86 -3.65 2.58
N VAL A 189 -0.80 -2.99 2.16
CA VAL A 189 -0.77 -1.55 1.97
C VAL A 189 -0.57 -1.22 0.50
N VAL A 190 -1.40 -0.34 -0.02
CA VAL A 190 -1.18 0.35 -1.31
C VAL A 190 -1.02 1.83 -1.02
N THR A 191 0.07 2.39 -1.47
CA THR A 191 0.34 3.82 -1.38
C THR A 191 0.68 4.36 -2.75
N GLY A 192 0.17 5.52 -3.11
CA GLY A 192 0.40 6.03 -4.45
C GLY A 192 0.08 7.50 -4.60
N CYS A 193 0.11 7.96 -5.83
CA CYS A 193 -0.07 9.36 -6.15
C CYS A 193 -0.92 9.55 -7.41
N ILE A 194 -1.46 10.76 -7.58
CA ILE A 194 -2.22 11.18 -8.76
C ILE A 194 -1.40 12.20 -9.53
N THR A 195 -0.96 11.82 -10.72
CA THR A 195 -0.16 12.66 -11.64
C THR A 195 -0.99 13.29 -12.74
N LYS A 196 -2.18 12.77 -13.01
CA LYS A 196 -3.08 13.29 -14.05
C LYS A 196 -3.40 14.77 -13.78
N ASP A 197 -3.18 15.62 -14.79
CA ASP A 197 -3.37 17.07 -14.71
C ASP A 197 -2.48 17.76 -13.64
N ALA A 198 -1.35 17.16 -13.28
CA ALA A 198 -0.34 17.80 -12.44
C ALA A 198 0.37 18.92 -13.22
N GLY A 199 0.42 20.10 -12.62
CA GLY A 199 0.98 21.30 -13.27
C GLY A 199 2.44 21.61 -12.94
N TYR A 200 3.05 20.82 -12.03
CA TYR A 200 4.39 21.12 -11.50
C TYR A 200 5.36 19.96 -11.71
N TYR A 201 6.64 20.31 -11.78
CA TYR A 201 7.74 19.35 -11.82
C TYR A 201 8.93 19.87 -11.00
N VAL A 202 9.76 18.94 -10.56
CA VAL A 202 11.09 19.19 -10.03
C VAL A 202 12.13 18.65 -11.00
N VAL A 203 13.39 18.99 -10.78
CA VAL A 203 14.52 18.51 -11.59
C VAL A 203 15.45 17.69 -10.70
N ASP A 204 15.80 16.50 -11.12
CA ASP A 204 16.72 15.63 -10.41
C ASP A 204 18.20 15.95 -10.70
N ARG A 205 19.11 15.11 -10.19
CA ARG A 205 20.56 15.28 -10.38
C ARG A 205 21.01 15.03 -11.82
N SER A 206 20.24 14.29 -12.62
CA SER A 206 20.48 14.02 -14.04
C SER A 206 19.82 15.05 -14.97
N ASN A 207 19.22 16.11 -14.44
CA ASN A 207 18.41 17.10 -15.12
C ASN A 207 17.11 16.53 -15.74
N ALA A 208 16.65 15.38 -15.31
CA ALA A 208 15.35 14.86 -15.67
C ALA A 208 14.22 15.63 -14.94
N ARG A 209 13.10 15.81 -15.62
CA ARG A 209 11.89 16.41 -15.04
C ARG A 209 11.05 15.31 -14.39
N ILE A 210 10.78 15.47 -13.11
CA ILE A 210 9.96 14.56 -12.32
C ILE A 210 8.66 15.28 -12.01
N THR A 211 7.53 14.71 -12.38
CA THR A 211 6.21 15.29 -12.07
C THR A 211 5.99 15.35 -10.56
N VAL A 212 5.54 16.50 -10.08
CA VAL A 212 5.06 16.67 -8.71
C VAL A 212 3.59 16.24 -8.68
N PRO A 213 3.23 15.14 -8.00
CA PRO A 213 1.84 14.69 -7.95
C PRO A 213 0.93 15.72 -7.29
N LYS A 214 -0.33 15.81 -7.74
CA LYS A 214 -1.31 16.72 -7.16
C LYS A 214 -2.05 16.17 -5.94
N ALA A 215 -2.00 14.85 -5.75
CA ALA A 215 -2.61 14.19 -4.60
C ALA A 215 -1.88 12.89 -4.28
N PHE A 216 -2.00 12.45 -3.03
CA PHE A 216 -1.46 11.20 -2.53
C PHE A 216 -2.54 10.38 -1.84
N PHE A 217 -2.48 9.07 -2.01
CA PHE A 217 -3.40 8.16 -1.35
C PHE A 217 -2.68 7.03 -0.62
N LYS A 218 -3.36 6.46 0.35
CA LYS A 218 -2.96 5.23 1.02
C LYS A 218 -4.20 4.40 1.33
N ALA A 219 -4.21 3.13 0.90
CA ALA A 219 -5.22 2.16 1.23
C ALA A 219 -4.60 1.01 2.04
N VAL A 220 -5.32 0.54 3.03
CA VAL A 220 -4.89 -0.53 3.93
C VAL A 220 -5.99 -1.58 4.00
N LEU A 221 -5.64 -2.82 3.66
CA LEU A 221 -6.45 -4.00 3.90
C LEU A 221 -5.82 -4.76 5.07
N ARG A 222 -6.51 -4.81 6.19
CA ARG A 222 -6.06 -5.52 7.39
C ARG A 222 -6.63 -6.94 7.41
N TYR A 223 -5.80 -7.90 7.79
CA TYR A 223 -6.21 -9.24 8.19
C TYR A 223 -5.87 -9.51 9.65
N SER A 224 -6.83 -10.11 10.39
CA SER A 224 -6.59 -10.60 11.75
C SER A 224 -7.45 -11.84 11.99
N SER A 225 -6.79 -12.97 12.25
CA SER A 225 -7.46 -14.25 12.55
C SER A 225 -8.24 -14.20 13.86
N GLY A 226 -7.81 -13.39 14.82
CA GLY A 226 -8.45 -13.24 16.15
C GLY A 226 -9.52 -12.15 16.22
N GLU A 227 -9.64 -11.27 15.22
CA GLU A 227 -10.50 -10.09 15.29
C GLU A 227 -11.27 -9.81 13.98
N GLY A 228 -12.10 -10.77 13.57
CA GLY A 228 -13.08 -10.53 12.51
C GLY A 228 -12.57 -10.57 11.08
N GLY A 229 -11.39 -11.14 10.82
CA GLY A 229 -10.89 -11.35 9.46
C GLY A 229 -10.41 -10.06 8.78
N TYR A 230 -10.98 -9.74 7.60
CA TYR A 230 -10.57 -8.60 6.80
C TYR A 230 -11.40 -7.36 7.11
N CYS A 231 -10.74 -6.20 7.17
CA CYS A 231 -11.37 -4.88 7.05
C CYS A 231 -10.44 -3.91 6.32
N ALA A 232 -10.99 -2.87 5.72
CA ALA A 232 -10.23 -1.95 4.88
C ALA A 232 -10.48 -0.48 5.21
N ALA A 233 -9.47 0.35 5.00
CA ALA A 233 -9.57 1.82 5.11
C ALA A 233 -8.72 2.48 4.04
N ALA A 234 -9.13 3.67 3.59
CA ALA A 234 -8.40 4.44 2.61
C ALA A 234 -8.33 5.92 3.01
N PHE A 235 -7.33 6.61 2.49
CA PHE A 235 -7.04 8.02 2.69
C PHE A 235 -6.64 8.64 1.35
N LEU A 236 -7.11 9.84 1.11
CA LEU A 236 -6.74 10.66 -0.05
C LEU A 236 -6.51 12.08 0.42
N PHE A 237 -5.39 12.67 0.05
CA PHE A 237 -5.02 14.03 0.39
C PHE A 237 -4.57 14.78 -0.86
N ASP A 238 -5.08 15.97 -1.07
CA ASP A 238 -4.50 16.88 -2.04
C ASP A 238 -3.07 17.22 -1.62
N HIS A 239 -2.19 17.44 -2.61
CA HIS A 239 -0.81 17.79 -2.34
C HIS A 239 -0.70 19.29 -2.06
N GLU A 240 -1.08 19.66 -0.86
CA GLU A 240 -1.10 21.03 -0.36
C GLU A 240 -0.20 21.20 0.85
N GLU A 241 0.04 22.44 1.21
CA GLU A 241 0.68 22.82 2.45
C GLU A 241 -0.35 22.70 3.58
N TYR A 242 -0.27 21.64 4.38
CA TYR A 242 -1.16 21.42 5.52
C TYR A 242 -0.72 22.16 6.81
N SER A 243 0.22 23.11 6.67
CA SER A 243 0.74 23.89 7.78
C SER A 243 0.04 25.25 7.89
N GLN A 244 -1.13 25.31 8.48
CA GLN A 244 -1.71 26.63 8.79
C GLN A 244 -1.18 27.26 10.10
N SER A 245 -0.38 26.56 10.89
CA SER A 245 0.26 27.12 12.12
C SER A 245 1.26 26.16 12.77
N GLY A 246 2.13 25.54 11.97
CA GLY A 246 3.19 24.67 12.49
C GLY A 246 2.95 23.18 12.18
N ARG A 247 3.99 22.53 11.74
CA ARG A 247 4.08 21.14 11.26
C ARG A 247 3.50 20.06 12.17
N SER A 248 3.24 20.36 13.42
CA SER A 248 2.98 19.36 14.46
C SER A 248 1.53 19.21 14.85
N SER A 249 0.61 20.00 14.32
CA SER A 249 -0.76 20.08 14.88
C SER A 249 -1.77 19.14 14.21
N LEU A 250 -1.59 18.80 12.92
CA LEU A 250 -2.57 17.99 12.21
C LEU A 250 -2.23 16.49 12.33
N LYS A 251 -3.14 15.75 12.96
CA LYS A 251 -3.03 14.30 13.17
C LYS A 251 -4.13 13.58 12.43
N ILE A 252 -3.80 12.38 11.93
CA ILE A 252 -4.76 11.50 11.28
C ILE A 252 -5.90 11.19 12.25
N ASN A 253 -7.11 11.42 11.78
CA ASN A 253 -8.33 11.12 12.50
C ASN A 253 -9.37 10.46 11.59
N LYS A 254 -10.45 9.96 12.17
CA LYS A 254 -11.44 9.17 11.47
C LYS A 254 -12.15 9.91 10.32
N SER A 255 -12.35 11.23 10.44
CA SER A 255 -13.05 12.00 9.40
C SER A 255 -12.23 12.13 8.10
N MET A 256 -10.92 11.86 8.14
CA MET A 256 -10.03 11.87 6.98
C MET A 256 -10.05 10.55 6.21
N SER A 257 -10.68 9.51 6.76
CA SER A 257 -10.74 8.20 6.11
C SER A 257 -11.97 8.03 5.24
N MET A 258 -11.84 7.17 4.25
CA MET A 258 -12.91 6.78 3.34
C MET A 258 -12.88 5.28 3.07
N SER A 259 -13.95 4.74 2.48
CA SER A 259 -13.94 3.35 2.02
C SER A 259 -12.97 3.16 0.85
N VAL A 260 -12.42 1.95 0.71
CA VAL A 260 -11.59 1.61 -0.45
C VAL A 260 -12.37 1.79 -1.74
N LYS A 261 -13.66 1.42 -1.76
CA LYS A 261 -14.53 1.59 -2.91
C LYS A 261 -14.69 3.05 -3.35
N ALA A 262 -14.77 3.99 -2.40
CA ALA A 262 -14.80 5.41 -2.71
C ALA A 262 -13.48 5.89 -3.32
N LEU A 263 -12.34 5.44 -2.79
CA LEU A 263 -11.03 5.74 -3.36
C LEU A 263 -10.89 5.16 -4.78
N GLU A 264 -11.30 3.90 -5.03
CA GLU A 264 -11.29 3.29 -6.37
C GLU A 264 -12.06 4.12 -7.39
N THR A 265 -13.18 4.74 -6.97
CA THR A 265 -13.97 5.63 -7.85
C THR A 265 -13.17 6.87 -8.27
N VAL A 266 -12.37 7.44 -7.38
CA VAL A 266 -11.51 8.59 -7.68
C VAL A 266 -10.32 8.19 -8.56
N LEU A 267 -9.70 7.03 -8.27
CA LEU A 267 -8.51 6.53 -8.97
C LEU A 267 -8.83 6.03 -10.39
N GLY A 268 -10.04 5.48 -10.61
CA GLY A 268 -10.44 4.86 -11.87
C GLY A 268 -9.94 3.42 -12.06
N TYR A 269 -9.33 2.81 -11.05
CA TYR A 269 -8.88 1.41 -11.05
C TYR A 269 -9.12 0.74 -9.70
N LYS A 270 -9.08 -0.59 -9.68
CA LYS A 270 -9.38 -1.38 -8.47
C LYS A 270 -8.14 -1.61 -7.61
N LEU A 271 -8.35 -1.64 -6.30
CA LEU A 271 -7.36 -1.99 -5.29
C LEU A 271 -7.66 -3.38 -4.72
N PHE A 272 -6.63 -4.08 -4.22
CA PHE A 272 -6.77 -5.40 -3.61
C PHE A 272 -7.56 -6.38 -4.49
N VAL A 273 -7.19 -6.45 -5.78
CA VAL A 273 -7.96 -7.21 -6.80
C VAL A 273 -8.07 -8.70 -6.51
N ASN A 274 -7.11 -9.24 -5.76
CA ASN A 274 -7.09 -10.67 -5.43
C ASN A 274 -7.89 -11.03 -4.18
N LEU A 275 -8.52 -10.07 -3.49
CA LEU A 275 -9.28 -10.35 -2.27
C LEU A 275 -10.48 -11.27 -2.53
N GLY A 276 -11.16 -11.08 -3.67
CA GLY A 276 -12.31 -11.89 -4.05
C GLY A 276 -11.98 -13.38 -4.17
N SER A 277 -10.78 -13.72 -4.64
CA SER A 277 -10.33 -15.12 -4.73
C SER A 277 -10.13 -15.79 -3.36
N VAL A 278 -9.94 -15.00 -2.30
CA VAL A 278 -9.68 -15.51 -0.93
C VAL A 278 -10.96 -15.61 -0.10
N ILE A 279 -11.87 -14.63 -0.20
CA ILE A 279 -13.06 -14.56 0.66
C ILE A 279 -14.39 -14.54 -0.11
N GLY A 280 -14.34 -14.67 -1.44
CA GLY A 280 -15.51 -14.52 -2.32
C GLY A 280 -15.76 -13.06 -2.70
N GLU A 281 -16.27 -12.84 -3.91
CA GLU A 281 -16.43 -11.49 -4.49
C GLU A 281 -17.41 -10.61 -3.69
N ASP A 282 -18.52 -11.17 -3.22
CA ASP A 282 -19.49 -10.42 -2.43
C ASP A 282 -18.91 -9.92 -1.11
N MET A 283 -18.16 -10.77 -0.41
CA MET A 283 -17.50 -10.40 0.84
C MET A 283 -16.37 -9.39 0.59
N ALA A 284 -15.60 -9.56 -0.46
CA ALA A 284 -14.56 -8.60 -0.86
C ALA A 284 -15.16 -7.23 -1.19
N ALA A 285 -16.28 -7.20 -1.89
CA ALA A 285 -17.01 -5.96 -2.18
C ALA A 285 -17.54 -5.31 -0.90
N ALA A 286 -18.08 -6.08 0.05
CA ALA A 286 -18.53 -5.61 1.34
C ALA A 286 -17.38 -4.98 2.16
N VAL A 287 -16.24 -5.68 2.28
CA VAL A 287 -15.03 -5.19 2.97
C VAL A 287 -14.53 -3.87 2.37
N LYS A 288 -14.48 -3.77 1.04
CA LYS A 288 -14.01 -2.55 0.37
C LYS A 288 -15.00 -1.39 0.45
N SER A 289 -16.28 -1.67 0.65
CA SER A 289 -17.35 -0.66 0.74
C SER A 289 -17.60 -0.19 2.16
N GLU A 290 -17.09 -0.90 3.17
CA GLU A 290 -17.26 -0.51 4.57
C GLU A 290 -16.69 0.89 4.82
N ASN A 291 -17.48 1.72 5.53
CA ASN A 291 -16.98 3.03 5.96
C ASN A 291 -16.10 2.88 7.22
N PRO A 292 -14.78 3.10 7.11
CA PRO A 292 -13.86 2.91 8.22
C PRO A 292 -14.11 3.86 9.40
N GLN A 293 -14.84 4.96 9.19
CA GLN A 293 -15.23 5.87 10.27
C GLN A 293 -16.17 5.20 11.28
N ASN A 294 -16.93 4.20 10.85
CA ASN A 294 -17.86 3.44 11.69
C ASN A 294 -17.21 2.21 12.32
N ASN A 295 -16.01 1.83 11.91
CA ASN A 295 -15.30 0.69 12.44
C ASN A 295 -14.32 1.12 13.54
N ASN A 296 -14.70 0.89 14.80
CA ASN A 296 -13.91 1.29 15.97
C ASN A 296 -12.52 0.62 16.04
N TRP A 297 -12.29 -0.47 15.31
CA TRP A 297 -10.98 -1.11 15.31
C TRP A 297 -9.87 -0.17 14.84
N TRP A 298 -10.15 0.65 13.82
CA TRP A 298 -9.18 1.60 13.25
C TRP A 298 -8.82 2.73 14.23
N TRP A 299 -9.73 3.10 15.14
CA TRP A 299 -9.65 4.34 15.90
C TRP A 299 -9.41 4.15 17.41
N ARG A 300 -9.28 2.91 17.87
CA ARG A 300 -8.94 2.59 19.28
C ARG A 300 -7.44 2.64 19.58
#